data_fa469385bfbf8e927364ddee090aa3a7
#
_entry.id   fa469385bfbf8e927364ddee090aa3a7
#
_cell.length_a   1.000
_cell.length_b   1.000
_cell.length_c   1.000
_cell.angle_alpha   90.00
_cell.angle_beta   90.00
_cell.angle_gamma   90.00
#
_symmetry.space_group_name_H-M   'P 1'
#
loop_
_entity.id
_entity.type
_entity.pdbx_description
1 polymer ?
#
loop_
_entity_poly.entity_id
_entity_poly.type
_entity_poly.pdbx_seq_one_letter_code
_entity_poly.pdbx_strand_id
1 'polypeptide(L)'
;MKSVYLLLLPALFIQCSPQAPDEEDTTNPPAYSAHGKEVTIYTTAEGDGPRLGLTGTKTFAPAAQPLESEVSIFVNPQQTFQTFLGIGGAITDAAAEVFAKLPAEKQEELLKAYYDREEGIGYTLARTPIHSCDFSSASFTYIEDGDAELKTFDIEHDRQFRIPMIKRATQAAGGELLLYASPWSPPAFMKDNGNMLQGGKLLPEYSDSWANYYVRFIQAYEAEGMPIWGITIQNEPMAVQRWESCIYTAAEERDFLKDHLGPAMEQAGFGDKKIVVWDHNRDLINNRANTIFDDPDASKYAWGIGFHWYETWAGGEPMFDNLAKVKEAYPDKQLLFTEGCNERFDADKYQFWPNAERYARSMINDFNRGTVGWTDWNILLDENGGPNHVGNFCFAPIHGDTRTGELVYTPTYFYIGHFSKFIRPGALRVSTAASRSHLLSTTFRNEDGKMATVVMNQSDQDIAYRLYVESEAIELSIPAHALQTLVY
;
A
#
# COMPACT_ATOMS: atom_id res chain seq x y z
N MET A 1 -80.12 44.04 39.05
CA MET A 1 -79.35 44.48 37.90
C MET A 1 -78.26 43.49 37.68
N LYS A 2 -78.40 42.61 36.71
CA LYS A 2 -77.36 41.61 36.33
C LYS A 2 -76.86 41.98 34.94
N SER A 3 -75.61 42.42 34.87
CA SER A 3 -74.93 42.69 33.58
C SER A 3 -74.41 41.42 32.99
N VAL A 4 -74.80 41.16 31.74
CA VAL A 4 -74.28 40.03 30.90
C VAL A 4 -73.18 40.58 30.04
N TYR A 5 -71.96 40.05 30.16
CA TYR A 5 -70.84 40.33 29.26
C TYR A 5 -70.86 39.29 28.13
N LEU A 6 -70.96 39.78 26.89
CA LEU A 6 -70.89 39.00 25.69
C LEU A 6 -69.41 38.91 25.27
N LEU A 7 -68.82 37.70 25.29
CA LEU A 7 -67.47 37.43 24.80
C LEU A 7 -67.52 37.14 23.28
N LEU A 8 -66.94 38.05 22.49
CA LEU A 8 -66.66 37.81 21.06
C LEU A 8 -65.35 37.07 20.93
N LEU A 9 -65.39 35.82 20.37
CA LEU A 9 -64.22 35.08 19.94
C LEU A 9 -63.83 35.51 18.50
N PRO A 10 -62.58 35.83 18.20
CA PRO A 10 -62.14 36.04 16.82
C PRO A 10 -61.92 34.67 16.11
N ALA A 11 -62.53 34.53 14.95
CA ALA A 11 -62.27 33.38 14.04
C ALA A 11 -60.90 33.54 13.41
N LEU A 12 -59.98 32.61 13.73
CA LEU A 12 -58.69 32.48 13.01
C LEU A 12 -58.96 31.81 11.66
N PHE A 13 -58.75 32.53 10.58
CA PHE A 13 -58.65 31.96 9.26
C PHE A 13 -57.24 31.42 9.07
N ILE A 14 -57.07 30.07 9.06
CA ILE A 14 -55.86 29.42 8.64
C ILE A 14 -55.80 29.48 7.10
N GLN A 15 -54.99 30.38 6.58
CA GLN A 15 -54.59 30.36 5.17
C GLN A 15 -53.59 29.21 4.96
N CYS A 16 -54.00 28.15 4.29
CA CYS A 16 -53.06 27.17 3.69
C CYS A 16 -52.35 27.85 2.52
N SER A 17 -51.08 28.24 2.75
CA SER A 17 -50.18 28.57 1.67
C SER A 17 -49.80 27.27 0.93
N PRO A 18 -49.72 27.23 -0.41
CA PRO A 18 -49.18 26.07 -1.09
C PRO A 18 -47.71 25.89 -0.73
N GLN A 19 -47.36 24.69 -0.22
CA GLN A 19 -46.00 24.28 0.05
C GLN A 19 -45.23 24.35 -1.28
N ALA A 20 -44.15 25.10 -1.29
CA ALA A 20 -43.22 25.05 -2.41
C ALA A 20 -42.72 23.59 -2.58
N PRO A 21 -42.48 23.12 -3.78
CA PRO A 21 -41.86 21.79 -3.98
C PRO A 21 -40.54 21.75 -3.21
N ASP A 22 -40.34 20.68 -2.44
CA ASP A 22 -39.08 20.42 -1.75
C ASP A 22 -37.94 20.56 -2.77
N GLU A 23 -37.04 21.50 -2.57
CA GLU A 23 -35.76 21.52 -3.29
C GLU A 23 -35.10 20.19 -2.99
N GLU A 24 -34.93 19.36 -4.00
CA GLU A 24 -34.11 18.15 -3.90
C GLU A 24 -32.74 18.56 -3.35
N ASP A 25 -32.40 18.03 -2.20
CA ASP A 25 -31.07 18.18 -1.59
C ASP A 25 -30.02 17.57 -2.53
N THR A 26 -29.48 18.37 -3.43
CA THR A 26 -28.47 17.97 -4.44
C THR A 26 -27.07 17.76 -3.86
N THR A 27 -26.93 17.78 -2.52
CA THR A 27 -25.63 17.67 -1.86
C THR A 27 -25.16 16.24 -1.65
N ASN A 28 -26.02 15.23 -1.80
CA ASN A 28 -25.59 13.83 -1.75
C ASN A 28 -25.52 13.26 -3.17
N PRO A 29 -24.39 12.66 -3.58
CA PRO A 29 -24.32 11.93 -4.83
C PRO A 29 -25.40 10.84 -4.84
N PRO A 30 -26.03 10.55 -6.01
CA PRO A 30 -27.08 9.56 -6.09
C PRO A 30 -26.60 8.22 -5.51
N ALA A 31 -27.50 7.57 -4.74
CA ALA A 31 -27.20 6.27 -4.13
C ALA A 31 -26.80 5.28 -5.24
N TYR A 32 -25.71 4.52 -4.99
CA TYR A 32 -25.27 3.49 -5.93
C TYR A 32 -26.39 2.44 -6.12
N SER A 33 -26.64 2.03 -7.36
CA SER A 33 -27.56 0.96 -7.67
C SER A 33 -26.87 -0.09 -8.55
N ALA A 34 -27.01 -1.37 -8.18
CA ALA A 34 -26.53 -2.49 -8.96
C ALA A 34 -27.56 -2.99 -9.99
N HIS A 35 -28.79 -2.49 -9.97
CA HIS A 35 -29.89 -2.98 -10.79
C HIS A 35 -29.54 -3.04 -12.28
N GLY A 36 -29.56 -4.24 -12.85
CA GLY A 36 -29.29 -4.47 -14.28
C GLY A 36 -27.85 -4.23 -14.72
N LYS A 37 -26.92 -3.94 -13.80
CA LYS A 37 -25.50 -3.78 -14.14
C LYS A 37 -24.88 -5.12 -14.53
N GLU A 38 -24.02 -5.06 -15.54
CA GLU A 38 -23.16 -6.16 -15.93
C GLU A 38 -21.92 -6.21 -15.03
N VAL A 39 -21.54 -7.41 -14.63
CA VAL A 39 -20.34 -7.71 -13.84
C VAL A 39 -19.35 -8.43 -14.74
N THR A 40 -18.18 -7.88 -14.90
CA THR A 40 -17.05 -8.51 -15.57
C THR A 40 -16.20 -9.27 -14.55
N ILE A 41 -15.87 -10.53 -14.84
CA ILE A 41 -15.19 -11.45 -13.91
C ILE A 41 -13.79 -11.75 -14.43
N TYR A 42 -12.78 -11.41 -13.63
CA TYR A 42 -11.39 -11.78 -13.86
C TYR A 42 -10.97 -12.82 -12.83
N THR A 43 -10.21 -13.85 -13.25
CA THR A 43 -9.81 -14.95 -12.35
C THR A 43 -8.32 -15.27 -12.52
N THR A 44 -7.69 -15.62 -11.41
CA THR A 44 -6.41 -16.33 -11.35
C THR A 44 -6.61 -17.58 -10.48
N ALA A 45 -6.29 -18.76 -11.02
CA ALA A 45 -6.47 -20.04 -10.35
C ALA A 45 -5.22 -20.92 -10.50
N GLU A 46 -5.00 -21.83 -9.54
CA GLU A 46 -3.86 -22.75 -9.52
C GLU A 46 -3.82 -23.69 -10.75
N GLY A 47 -2.66 -24.29 -11.03
CA GLY A 47 -2.44 -25.21 -12.14
C GLY A 47 -2.48 -24.50 -13.50
N ASP A 48 -3.15 -25.10 -14.48
CA ASP A 48 -3.33 -24.56 -15.84
C ASP A 48 -4.48 -23.53 -15.93
N GLY A 49 -4.95 -23.03 -14.78
CA GLY A 49 -6.02 -22.05 -14.72
C GLY A 49 -5.63 -20.68 -15.29
N PRO A 50 -6.62 -19.78 -15.42
CA PRO A 50 -6.37 -18.43 -15.93
C PRO A 50 -5.39 -17.65 -15.05
N ARG A 51 -4.74 -16.65 -15.67
CA ARG A 51 -3.82 -15.70 -15.01
C ARG A 51 -4.32 -14.28 -15.26
N LEU A 52 -5.05 -13.71 -14.30
CA LEU A 52 -5.73 -12.41 -14.39
C LEU A 52 -6.63 -12.34 -15.66
N GLY A 53 -7.15 -13.48 -16.05
CA GLY A 53 -7.89 -13.64 -17.32
C GLY A 53 -9.37 -13.31 -17.13
N LEU A 54 -9.98 -12.72 -18.20
CA LEU A 54 -11.43 -12.57 -18.29
C LEU A 54 -12.08 -13.96 -18.36
N THR A 55 -12.93 -14.32 -17.39
CA THR A 55 -13.56 -15.64 -17.28
C THR A 55 -15.06 -15.62 -17.48
N GLY A 56 -15.66 -14.46 -17.58
CA GLY A 56 -17.08 -14.33 -17.89
C GLY A 56 -17.69 -13.00 -17.54
N THR A 57 -18.98 -12.89 -17.84
CA THR A 57 -19.83 -11.78 -17.41
C THR A 57 -21.13 -12.30 -16.81
N LYS A 58 -21.71 -11.51 -15.91
CA LYS A 58 -23.02 -11.77 -15.28
C LYS A 58 -23.79 -10.45 -15.16
N THR A 59 -25.09 -10.51 -15.01
CA THR A 59 -25.93 -9.33 -14.80
C THR A 59 -26.64 -9.45 -13.46
N PHE A 60 -26.61 -8.40 -12.65
CA PHE A 60 -27.38 -8.33 -11.40
C PHE A 60 -28.87 -8.42 -11.67
N ALA A 61 -29.55 -9.17 -10.83
CA ALA A 61 -30.99 -9.31 -10.85
C ALA A 61 -31.57 -9.25 -9.42
N PRO A 62 -32.83 -8.83 -9.25
CA PRO A 62 -33.48 -8.84 -7.95
C PRO A 62 -33.40 -10.22 -7.30
N ALA A 63 -32.99 -10.25 -6.05
CA ALA A 63 -32.82 -11.50 -5.31
C ALA A 63 -33.42 -11.41 -3.92
N ALA A 64 -34.03 -12.53 -3.48
CA ALA A 64 -34.47 -12.66 -2.09
C ALA A 64 -33.25 -12.81 -1.16
N GLN A 65 -33.46 -12.56 0.14
CA GLN A 65 -32.45 -12.82 1.15
C GLN A 65 -31.98 -14.29 1.05
N PRO A 66 -30.66 -14.55 1.11
CA PRO A 66 -30.13 -15.90 1.02
C PRO A 66 -30.52 -16.76 2.21
N LEU A 67 -30.60 -18.06 2.00
CA LEU A 67 -30.72 -19.03 3.08
C LEU A 67 -29.42 -19.12 3.87
N GLU A 68 -29.48 -19.53 5.13
CA GLU A 68 -28.30 -19.72 5.98
C GLU A 68 -27.27 -20.69 5.37
N SER A 69 -27.72 -21.68 4.62
CA SER A 69 -26.87 -22.66 3.93
C SER A 69 -26.13 -22.11 2.72
N GLU A 70 -26.54 -20.95 2.19
CA GLU A 70 -25.96 -20.36 0.99
C GLU A 70 -24.73 -19.50 1.34
N VAL A 71 -23.64 -19.70 0.60
CA VAL A 71 -22.44 -18.88 0.74
C VAL A 71 -22.68 -17.55 0.04
N SER A 72 -22.50 -16.45 0.74
CA SER A 72 -22.83 -15.13 0.22
C SER A 72 -21.77 -14.10 0.63
N ILE A 73 -21.56 -13.13 -0.26
CA ILE A 73 -20.80 -11.91 0.01
C ILE A 73 -21.77 -10.74 -0.10
N PHE A 74 -21.78 -9.87 0.89
CA PHE A 74 -22.62 -8.68 0.96
C PHE A 74 -21.77 -7.43 0.81
N VAL A 75 -22.15 -6.55 -0.11
CA VAL A 75 -21.53 -5.25 -0.32
C VAL A 75 -22.54 -4.16 -0.02
N ASN A 76 -22.17 -3.21 0.86
CA ASN A 76 -22.94 -2.00 1.12
C ASN A 76 -22.20 -0.78 0.55
N PRO A 77 -22.60 -0.29 -0.64
CA PRO A 77 -21.94 0.84 -1.30
C PRO A 77 -22.07 2.17 -0.57
N GLN A 78 -23.06 2.29 0.32
CA GLN A 78 -23.34 3.53 1.05
C GLN A 78 -22.42 3.72 2.27
N GLN A 79 -21.82 2.62 2.77
CA GLN A 79 -20.90 2.67 3.89
C GLN A 79 -19.46 2.69 3.40
N THR A 80 -18.86 3.87 3.38
CA THR A 80 -17.50 4.11 2.91
C THR A 80 -16.48 4.23 4.06
N PHE A 81 -15.23 3.97 3.75
CA PHE A 81 -14.10 4.03 4.67
C PHE A 81 -12.94 4.83 4.04
N GLN A 82 -11.70 4.37 4.19
CA GLN A 82 -10.52 5.06 3.71
C GLN A 82 -10.51 5.24 2.19
N THR A 83 -9.84 6.32 1.76
CA THR A 83 -9.48 6.54 0.35
C THR A 83 -8.21 5.77 0.02
N PHE A 84 -8.23 5.10 -1.12
CA PHE A 84 -7.11 4.32 -1.63
C PHE A 84 -6.04 5.21 -2.25
N LEU A 85 -4.78 5.02 -1.83
CA LEU A 85 -3.61 5.76 -2.33
C LEU A 85 -3.00 5.09 -3.56
N GLY A 86 -2.94 3.76 -3.58
CA GLY A 86 -2.37 3.00 -4.68
C GLY A 86 -1.63 1.74 -4.23
N ILE A 87 -1.10 1.03 -5.22
CA ILE A 87 -0.22 -0.13 -5.05
C ILE A 87 1.05 0.08 -5.86
N GLY A 88 2.16 -0.44 -5.37
CA GLY A 88 3.44 -0.41 -6.05
C GLY A 88 4.46 -1.38 -5.49
N GLY A 89 5.72 -1.14 -5.80
CA GLY A 89 6.82 -1.94 -5.29
C GLY A 89 8.13 -1.16 -5.24
N ALA A 90 9.14 -1.75 -4.61
CA ALA A 90 10.41 -1.09 -4.42
C ALA A 90 11.33 -1.20 -5.65
N ILE A 91 11.88 -0.07 -6.06
CA ILE A 91 12.96 0.04 -7.03
C ILE A 91 14.26 0.22 -6.23
N THR A 92 14.92 -0.90 -5.95
CA THR A 92 16.21 -0.99 -5.26
C THR A 92 17.37 -0.96 -6.25
N ASP A 93 18.61 -0.96 -5.76
CA ASP A 93 19.78 -1.16 -6.62
C ASP A 93 19.72 -2.51 -7.31
N ALA A 94 19.34 -3.58 -6.59
CA ALA A 94 19.17 -4.91 -7.15
C ALA A 94 18.20 -4.92 -8.33
N ALA A 95 17.02 -4.35 -8.17
CA ALA A 95 16.03 -4.26 -9.24
C ALA A 95 16.56 -3.49 -10.45
N ALA A 96 17.24 -2.36 -10.22
CA ALA A 96 17.77 -1.51 -11.27
C ALA A 96 18.98 -2.13 -12.01
N GLU A 97 19.86 -2.81 -11.29
CA GLU A 97 20.99 -3.53 -11.90
C GLU A 97 20.54 -4.72 -12.75
N VAL A 98 19.55 -5.50 -12.27
CA VAL A 98 18.96 -6.60 -13.05
C VAL A 98 18.28 -6.04 -14.29
N PHE A 99 17.48 -4.99 -14.13
CA PHE A 99 16.81 -4.31 -15.24
C PHE A 99 17.80 -3.86 -16.33
N ALA A 100 18.92 -3.25 -15.94
CA ALA A 100 19.94 -2.79 -16.88
C ALA A 100 20.64 -3.93 -17.65
N LYS A 101 20.66 -5.15 -17.09
CA LYS A 101 21.23 -6.35 -17.75
C LYS A 101 20.28 -7.01 -18.74
N LEU A 102 18.98 -6.75 -18.65
CA LEU A 102 17.98 -7.33 -19.54
C LEU A 102 18.06 -6.73 -20.96
N PRO A 103 17.71 -7.50 -22.02
CA PRO A 103 17.51 -6.95 -23.36
C PRO A 103 16.48 -5.80 -23.35
N ALA A 104 16.65 -4.81 -24.24
CA ALA A 104 15.80 -3.62 -24.28
C ALA A 104 14.30 -3.98 -24.41
N GLU A 105 13.95 -4.99 -25.21
CA GLU A 105 12.58 -5.48 -25.36
C GLU A 105 12.00 -6.02 -24.05
N LYS A 106 12.82 -6.68 -23.23
CA LYS A 106 12.40 -7.22 -21.92
C LYS A 106 12.30 -6.14 -20.86
N GLN A 107 13.12 -5.08 -20.97
CA GLN A 107 12.96 -3.90 -20.15
C GLN A 107 11.61 -3.21 -20.42
N GLU A 108 11.22 -3.05 -21.70
CA GLU A 108 9.91 -2.49 -22.07
C GLU A 108 8.77 -3.42 -21.64
N GLU A 109 8.92 -4.74 -21.81
CA GLU A 109 7.94 -5.73 -21.33
C GLU A 109 7.70 -5.58 -19.82
N LEU A 110 8.79 -5.48 -19.02
CA LEU A 110 8.70 -5.32 -17.56
C LEU A 110 7.98 -4.01 -17.17
N LEU A 111 8.39 -2.89 -17.78
CA LEU A 111 7.79 -1.60 -17.48
C LEU A 111 6.31 -1.59 -17.83
N LYS A 112 5.94 -2.16 -18.98
CA LYS A 112 4.55 -2.31 -19.39
C LYS A 112 3.78 -3.21 -18.42
N ALA A 113 4.34 -4.34 -18.02
CA ALA A 113 3.70 -5.26 -17.09
C ALA A 113 3.33 -4.59 -15.77
N TYR A 114 4.23 -3.79 -15.19
CA TYR A 114 3.97 -3.15 -13.91
C TYR A 114 3.17 -1.85 -14.02
N TYR A 115 3.48 -0.98 -14.98
CA TYR A 115 3.03 0.42 -14.94
C TYR A 115 1.96 0.77 -15.96
N ASP A 116 1.85 0.04 -17.08
CA ASP A 116 0.80 0.31 -18.06
C ASP A 116 -0.58 0.04 -17.44
N ARG A 117 -1.48 1.02 -17.58
CA ARG A 117 -2.81 0.96 -16.97
C ARG A 117 -3.75 -0.01 -17.70
N GLU A 118 -3.59 -0.16 -19.01
CA GLU A 118 -4.49 -0.93 -19.88
C GLU A 118 -4.02 -2.39 -20.00
N GLU A 119 -2.75 -2.60 -20.32
CA GLU A 119 -2.19 -3.91 -20.61
C GLU A 119 -1.42 -4.52 -19.41
N GLY A 120 -0.90 -3.70 -18.50
CA GLY A 120 -0.23 -4.11 -17.28
C GLY A 120 -1.15 -4.20 -16.07
N ILE A 121 -0.55 -4.16 -14.87
CA ILE A 121 -1.26 -4.12 -13.59
C ILE A 121 -1.37 -2.72 -12.99
N GLY A 122 -0.78 -1.70 -13.62
CA GLY A 122 -0.98 -0.28 -13.35
C GLY A 122 -0.52 0.19 -11.97
N TYR A 123 0.70 -0.10 -11.56
CA TYR A 123 1.31 0.42 -10.33
C TYR A 123 1.34 1.95 -10.31
N THR A 124 1.09 2.53 -9.14
CA THR A 124 1.04 3.98 -8.91
C THR A 124 1.90 4.45 -7.75
N LEU A 125 2.45 3.52 -6.96
CA LEU A 125 3.41 3.79 -5.90
C LEU A 125 4.78 3.22 -6.25
N ALA A 126 5.84 3.84 -5.73
CA ALA A 126 7.18 3.25 -5.72
C ALA A 126 7.89 3.60 -4.42
N ARG A 127 8.68 2.66 -3.91
CA ARG A 127 9.62 2.86 -2.81
C ARG A 127 11.05 2.79 -3.32
N THR A 128 11.95 3.58 -2.75
CA THR A 128 13.38 3.48 -3.05
C THR A 128 14.22 3.67 -1.79
N PRO A 129 15.38 2.99 -1.64
CA PRO A 129 16.26 3.23 -0.53
C PRO A 129 16.91 4.63 -0.57
N ILE A 130 17.16 5.22 0.59
CA ILE A 130 18.11 6.30 0.75
C ILE A 130 19.48 5.64 0.96
N HIS A 131 20.39 5.76 0.00
CA HIS A 131 21.65 5.02 -0.17
C HIS A 131 21.47 3.49 -0.14
N SER A 132 22.41 2.72 0.45
CA SER A 132 22.39 1.27 0.39
C SER A 132 21.38 0.62 1.33
N CYS A 133 20.92 -0.55 0.94
CA CYS A 133 20.18 -1.53 1.74
C CYS A 133 20.76 -2.93 1.46
N ASP A 134 20.19 -3.99 2.02
CA ASP A 134 20.60 -5.37 1.73
C ASP A 134 20.54 -5.73 0.24
N PHE A 135 19.56 -5.19 -0.49
CA PHE A 135 19.42 -5.34 -1.96
C PHE A 135 20.21 -4.27 -2.75
N SER A 136 21.42 -3.99 -2.28
CA SER A 136 22.48 -3.28 -3.02
C SER A 136 23.67 -4.21 -3.23
N SER A 137 24.54 -3.91 -4.18
CA SER A 137 25.75 -4.72 -4.45
C SER A 137 26.84 -4.55 -3.38
N ALA A 138 26.78 -3.47 -2.61
CA ALA A 138 27.64 -3.17 -1.45
C ALA A 138 27.01 -2.09 -0.57
N SER A 139 27.51 -1.92 0.66
CA SER A 139 27.19 -0.76 1.49
C SER A 139 27.82 0.51 0.92
N PHE A 140 27.04 1.57 0.81
CA PHE A 140 27.52 2.92 0.41
C PHE A 140 26.66 4.02 1.04
N THR A 141 27.22 5.23 1.06
CA THR A 141 26.51 6.46 1.46
C THR A 141 26.71 7.54 0.40
N TYR A 142 25.95 8.64 0.48
CA TYR A 142 26.08 9.78 -0.43
C TYR A 142 27.10 10.82 0.03
N ILE A 143 27.83 10.56 1.13
CA ILE A 143 28.86 11.46 1.69
C ILE A 143 30.15 10.67 1.96
N GLU A 144 31.28 11.38 1.99
CA GLU A 144 32.53 10.81 2.47
C GLU A 144 32.47 10.56 3.99
N ASP A 145 33.28 9.62 4.46
CA ASP A 145 33.35 9.28 5.88
C ASP A 145 33.78 10.51 6.73
N GLY A 146 33.04 10.78 7.80
CA GLY A 146 33.27 11.92 8.70
C GLY A 146 32.70 13.28 8.22
N ASP A 147 32.07 13.36 7.03
CA ASP A 147 31.48 14.61 6.55
C ASP A 147 30.11 14.91 7.18
N ALA A 148 30.12 15.35 8.42
CA ALA A 148 28.90 15.74 9.15
C ALA A 148 28.23 17.02 8.59
N GLU A 149 28.93 17.82 7.81
CA GLU A 149 28.39 19.04 7.19
C GLU A 149 27.76 18.80 5.82
N LEU A 150 27.77 17.55 5.32
CA LEU A 150 27.22 17.09 4.06
C LEU A 150 27.78 17.86 2.82
N LYS A 151 29.03 18.28 2.88
CA LYS A 151 29.69 19.04 1.80
C LYS A 151 29.98 18.20 0.57
N THR A 152 30.21 16.89 0.79
CA THR A 152 30.53 15.91 -0.24
C THR A 152 29.31 15.17 -0.75
N PHE A 153 28.08 15.61 -0.37
CA PHE A 153 26.85 14.89 -0.70
C PHE A 153 26.65 14.79 -2.22
N ASP A 154 26.63 13.54 -2.71
CA ASP A 154 26.43 13.22 -4.13
C ASP A 154 25.67 11.89 -4.29
N ILE A 155 24.71 11.84 -5.21
CA ILE A 155 23.90 10.68 -5.57
C ILE A 155 24.40 9.99 -6.85
N GLU A 156 25.68 10.12 -7.19
CA GLU A 156 26.27 9.59 -8.43
C GLU A 156 26.06 8.08 -8.58
N HIS A 157 26.11 7.33 -7.46
CA HIS A 157 25.81 5.91 -7.46
C HIS A 157 24.43 5.61 -8.07
N ASP A 158 23.41 6.38 -7.66
CA ASP A 158 22.02 6.15 -8.09
C ASP A 158 21.81 6.54 -9.56
N ARG A 159 22.60 7.48 -10.09
CA ARG A 159 22.56 7.88 -11.49
C ARG A 159 22.96 6.76 -12.44
N GLN A 160 23.65 5.73 -11.97
CA GLN A 160 24.09 4.65 -12.83
C GLN A 160 22.94 3.76 -13.30
N PHE A 161 22.05 3.36 -12.38
CA PHE A 161 20.97 2.41 -12.69
C PHE A 161 19.61 2.82 -12.09
N ARG A 162 19.57 3.20 -10.82
CA ARG A 162 18.32 3.41 -10.07
C ARG A 162 17.51 4.59 -10.60
N ILE A 163 18.12 5.76 -10.76
CA ILE A 163 17.47 6.95 -11.33
C ILE A 163 16.97 6.71 -12.76
N PRO A 164 17.76 6.14 -13.69
CA PRO A 164 17.26 5.79 -15.02
C PRO A 164 16.05 4.86 -15.01
N MET A 165 16.03 3.85 -14.15
CA MET A 165 14.88 2.94 -14.03
C MET A 165 13.65 3.64 -13.48
N ILE A 166 13.79 4.46 -12.41
CA ILE A 166 12.67 5.22 -11.82
C ILE A 166 12.06 6.17 -12.85
N LYS A 167 12.89 6.90 -13.62
CA LYS A 167 12.41 7.81 -14.68
C LYS A 167 11.60 7.07 -15.74
N ARG A 168 12.07 5.91 -16.19
CA ARG A 168 11.34 5.08 -17.16
C ARG A 168 10.05 4.51 -16.57
N ALA A 169 10.08 4.05 -15.30
CA ALA A 169 8.90 3.59 -14.58
C ALA A 169 7.84 4.71 -14.46
N THR A 170 8.27 5.91 -14.08
CA THR A 170 7.40 7.10 -14.00
C THR A 170 6.77 7.43 -15.36
N GLN A 171 7.57 7.37 -16.43
CA GLN A 171 7.06 7.60 -17.78
C GLN A 171 6.05 6.53 -18.19
N ALA A 172 6.31 5.25 -17.91
CA ALA A 172 5.41 4.14 -18.20
C ALA A 172 4.10 4.22 -17.40
N ALA A 173 4.15 4.80 -16.18
CA ALA A 173 2.98 5.11 -15.34
C ALA A 173 2.21 6.36 -15.78
N GLY A 174 2.55 6.98 -16.91
CA GLY A 174 1.92 8.21 -17.38
C GLY A 174 2.31 9.48 -16.63
N GLY A 175 3.40 9.44 -15.85
CA GLY A 175 3.91 10.58 -15.05
C GLY A 175 3.34 10.66 -13.63
N GLU A 176 2.50 9.73 -13.21
CA GLU A 176 1.75 9.77 -11.94
C GLU A 176 2.27 8.79 -10.87
N LEU A 177 3.56 8.44 -10.91
CA LEU A 177 4.14 7.54 -9.92
C LEU A 177 4.49 8.30 -8.63
N LEU A 178 3.85 7.93 -7.51
CA LEU A 178 4.18 8.47 -6.20
C LEU A 178 5.41 7.75 -5.63
N LEU A 179 6.54 8.45 -5.61
CA LEU A 179 7.81 7.92 -5.11
C LEU A 179 8.05 8.33 -3.66
N TYR A 180 8.28 7.35 -2.78
CA TYR A 180 8.76 7.62 -1.42
C TYR A 180 10.05 6.84 -1.12
N ALA A 181 10.78 7.29 -0.09
CA ALA A 181 12.10 6.76 0.20
C ALA A 181 12.27 6.38 1.67
N SER A 182 13.10 5.36 1.92
CA SER A 182 13.39 4.86 3.27
C SER A 182 14.89 4.63 3.46
N PRO A 183 15.51 5.06 4.57
CA PRO A 183 16.89 4.71 4.90
C PRO A 183 16.93 3.40 5.70
N TRP A 184 17.99 2.63 5.53
CA TRP A 184 18.29 1.44 6.33
C TRP A 184 19.24 1.73 7.48
N SER A 185 20.14 2.69 7.33
CA SER A 185 21.11 3.08 8.37
C SER A 185 21.64 4.49 8.10
N PRO A 186 21.92 5.30 9.13
CA PRO A 186 22.83 6.43 8.98
C PRO A 186 24.24 5.97 8.56
N PRO A 187 25.10 6.87 8.01
CA PRO A 187 26.50 6.60 7.79
C PRO A 187 27.21 6.08 9.05
N ALA A 188 28.19 5.20 8.88
CA ALA A 188 28.83 4.47 9.98
C ALA A 188 29.35 5.39 11.11
N PHE A 189 29.98 6.52 10.78
CA PHE A 189 30.54 7.46 11.76
C PHE A 189 29.47 8.20 12.60
N MET A 190 28.21 8.22 12.14
CA MET A 190 27.08 8.81 12.88
C MET A 190 26.47 7.83 13.89
N LYS A 191 26.97 6.60 14.00
CA LYS A 191 26.40 5.55 14.84
C LYS A 191 27.33 5.14 15.97
N ASP A 192 26.76 4.73 17.09
CA ASP A 192 27.46 4.33 18.31
C ASP A 192 28.31 3.05 18.11
N ASN A 193 27.94 2.19 17.16
CA ASN A 193 28.70 0.99 16.80
C ASN A 193 29.75 1.23 15.69
N GLY A 194 29.81 2.42 15.09
CA GLY A 194 30.71 2.75 14.00
C GLY A 194 30.54 1.91 12.74
N ASN A 195 29.31 1.39 12.49
CA ASN A 195 29.02 0.46 11.41
C ASN A 195 27.59 0.70 10.88
N MET A 196 27.40 0.63 9.57
CA MET A 196 26.05 0.70 8.98
C MET A 196 25.24 -0.57 9.26
N LEU A 197 25.89 -1.73 9.40
CA LEU A 197 25.32 -3.03 9.70
C LEU A 197 25.20 -3.26 11.21
N GLN A 198 24.48 -4.33 11.61
CA GLN A 198 24.42 -4.84 12.98
C GLN A 198 23.73 -3.89 13.98
N GLY A 199 22.68 -3.20 13.54
CA GLY A 199 21.94 -2.29 14.42
C GLY A 199 22.76 -1.06 14.79
N GLY A 200 22.98 -0.81 16.08
CA GLY A 200 23.54 0.43 16.61
C GLY A 200 22.49 1.55 16.62
N LYS A 201 22.85 2.69 17.19
CA LYS A 201 21.98 3.86 17.32
C LYS A 201 22.63 5.10 16.73
N LEU A 202 21.80 6.00 16.23
CA LEU A 202 22.25 7.35 15.87
C LEU A 202 22.83 8.05 17.11
N LEU A 203 24.03 8.60 16.98
CA LEU A 203 24.64 9.43 18.03
C LEU A 203 23.94 10.80 18.07
N PRO A 204 23.54 11.29 19.26
CA PRO A 204 22.76 12.53 19.38
C PRO A 204 23.38 13.75 18.70
N GLU A 205 24.71 13.86 18.70
CA GLU A 205 25.45 14.95 18.06
C GLU A 205 25.31 14.99 16.55
N TYR A 206 24.84 13.92 15.91
CA TYR A 206 24.60 13.86 14.46
C TYR A 206 23.11 13.93 14.08
N SER A 207 22.20 14.13 15.03
CA SER A 207 20.77 14.13 14.75
C SER A 207 20.38 15.20 13.72
N ASP A 208 20.92 16.41 13.83
CA ASP A 208 20.67 17.50 12.85
C ASP A 208 21.32 17.21 11.50
N SER A 209 22.53 16.63 11.51
CA SER A 209 23.20 16.23 10.27
C SER A 209 22.40 15.15 9.54
N TRP A 210 21.92 14.15 10.27
CA TRP A 210 21.09 13.07 9.72
C TRP A 210 19.75 13.62 9.19
N ALA A 211 19.07 14.50 9.91
CA ALA A 211 17.83 15.15 9.43
C ALA A 211 18.08 15.94 8.12
N ASN A 212 19.20 16.68 8.05
CA ASN A 212 19.58 17.39 6.84
C ASN A 212 19.98 16.45 5.67
N TYR A 213 20.43 15.23 5.96
CA TYR A 213 20.71 14.22 4.93
C TYR A 213 19.45 13.86 4.13
N TYR A 214 18.28 13.72 4.78
CA TYR A 214 17.00 13.53 4.09
C TYR A 214 16.64 14.73 3.21
N VAL A 215 16.87 15.93 3.72
CA VAL A 215 16.64 17.18 2.95
C VAL A 215 17.51 17.20 1.69
N ARG A 216 18.81 16.87 1.81
CA ARG A 216 19.73 16.79 0.67
C ARG A 216 19.34 15.72 -0.33
N PHE A 217 18.90 14.57 0.14
CA PHE A 217 18.39 13.49 -0.71
C PHE A 217 17.18 13.96 -1.54
N ILE A 218 16.18 14.56 -0.89
CA ILE A 218 14.97 15.07 -1.57
C ILE A 218 15.38 16.12 -2.62
N GLN A 219 16.22 17.10 -2.25
CA GLN A 219 16.69 18.11 -3.17
C GLN A 219 17.41 17.53 -4.39
N ALA A 220 18.26 16.52 -4.18
CA ALA A 220 19.01 15.88 -5.25
C ALA A 220 18.08 15.08 -6.20
N TYR A 221 17.12 14.34 -5.69
CA TYR A 221 16.16 13.61 -6.50
C TYR A 221 15.21 14.54 -7.26
N GLU A 222 14.73 15.60 -6.63
CA GLU A 222 13.90 16.61 -7.31
C GLU A 222 14.66 17.36 -8.39
N ALA A 223 15.96 17.62 -8.19
CA ALA A 223 16.83 18.19 -9.23
C ALA A 223 17.01 17.27 -10.44
N GLU A 224 16.90 15.94 -10.24
CA GLU A 224 16.84 14.94 -11.32
C GLU A 224 15.45 14.86 -11.99
N GLY A 225 14.46 15.63 -11.54
CA GLY A 225 13.10 15.64 -12.06
C GLY A 225 12.22 14.51 -11.47
N MET A 226 12.59 13.98 -10.32
CA MET A 226 11.84 12.94 -9.61
C MET A 226 11.31 13.49 -8.28
N PRO A 227 10.07 13.98 -8.23
CA PRO A 227 9.49 14.51 -7.01
C PRO A 227 9.33 13.38 -5.96
N ILE A 228 9.83 13.63 -4.75
CA ILE A 228 9.62 12.73 -3.61
C ILE A 228 8.30 13.09 -2.95
N TRP A 229 7.38 12.12 -2.90
CA TRP A 229 6.08 12.26 -2.22
C TRP A 229 6.22 12.19 -0.70
N GLY A 230 7.09 11.32 -0.20
CA GLY A 230 7.27 11.11 1.23
C GLY A 230 8.54 10.34 1.57
N ILE A 231 8.78 10.19 2.86
CA ILE A 231 9.90 9.44 3.42
C ILE A 231 9.41 8.61 4.61
N THR A 232 10.10 7.50 4.92
CA THR A 232 10.02 6.87 6.24
C THR A 232 11.21 7.29 7.10
N ILE A 233 11.05 7.29 8.43
CA ILE A 233 12.13 7.72 9.32
C ILE A 233 13.25 6.69 9.34
N GLN A 234 12.93 5.41 9.42
CA GLN A 234 13.89 4.32 9.49
C GLN A 234 13.23 3.02 9.07
N ASN A 235 13.83 2.29 8.14
CA ASN A 235 13.43 0.91 7.86
C ASN A 235 13.71 0.03 9.07
N GLU A 236 12.71 -0.68 9.55
CA GLU A 236 12.78 -1.69 10.62
C GLU A 236 13.55 -1.23 11.88
N PRO A 237 13.11 -0.16 12.58
CA PRO A 237 13.87 0.46 13.67
C PRO A 237 14.03 -0.40 14.94
N MET A 238 13.54 -1.63 14.96
CA MET A 238 13.72 -2.59 16.05
C MET A 238 14.53 -3.82 15.64
N ALA A 239 15.00 -3.87 14.39
CA ALA A 239 15.75 -5.01 13.87
C ALA A 239 17.26 -4.79 13.90
N VAL A 240 17.98 -5.73 14.52
CA VAL A 240 19.44 -5.83 14.42
C VAL A 240 19.77 -6.81 13.31
N GLN A 241 20.11 -6.28 12.15
CA GLN A 241 20.31 -7.09 10.95
C GLN A 241 21.79 -7.20 10.59
N ARG A 242 22.15 -8.25 9.85
CA ARG A 242 23.50 -8.42 9.26
C ARG A 242 23.75 -7.52 8.04
N TRP A 243 22.75 -6.76 7.67
CA TRP A 243 22.78 -5.68 6.66
C TRP A 243 22.57 -4.32 7.34
N GLU A 244 22.46 -3.26 6.56
CA GLU A 244 22.20 -1.91 7.03
C GLU A 244 20.99 -1.90 7.95
N SER A 245 21.18 -1.39 9.17
CA SER A 245 20.14 -1.30 10.18
C SER A 245 20.49 -0.29 11.25
N CYS A 246 19.49 0.34 11.85
CA CYS A 246 19.65 1.29 12.94
C CYS A 246 18.47 1.17 13.90
N ILE A 247 18.76 1.16 15.20
CA ILE A 247 17.75 0.99 16.24
C ILE A 247 17.25 2.35 16.73
N TYR A 248 15.93 2.49 16.73
CA TYR A 248 15.23 3.55 17.42
C TYR A 248 14.17 2.94 18.34
N THR A 249 14.18 3.25 19.62
CA THR A 249 13.01 3.06 20.49
C THR A 249 11.87 3.97 20.01
N ALA A 250 10.66 3.71 20.45
CA ALA A 250 9.53 4.58 20.10
C ALA A 250 9.74 6.03 20.54
N ALA A 251 10.38 6.24 21.69
CA ALA A 251 10.71 7.58 22.19
C ALA A 251 11.82 8.25 21.36
N GLU A 252 12.87 7.52 21.00
CA GLU A 252 13.95 8.06 20.16
C GLU A 252 13.45 8.45 18.77
N GLU A 253 12.58 7.66 18.15
CA GLU A 253 11.98 8.00 16.86
C GLU A 253 11.05 9.22 16.96
N ARG A 254 10.21 9.29 18.03
CA ARG A 254 9.39 10.46 18.34
C ARG A 254 10.24 11.73 18.47
N ASP A 255 11.29 11.66 19.28
CA ASP A 255 12.14 12.82 19.58
C ASP A 255 12.93 13.25 18.34
N PHE A 256 13.46 12.31 17.55
CA PHE A 256 14.10 12.61 16.26
C PHE A 256 13.14 13.29 15.30
N LEU A 257 11.90 12.79 15.17
CA LEU A 257 10.88 13.41 14.34
C LEU A 257 10.56 14.85 14.81
N LYS A 258 10.32 15.00 16.11
CA LYS A 258 9.86 16.25 16.72
C LYS A 258 10.92 17.34 16.70
N ASP A 259 12.13 16.99 17.12
CA ASP A 259 13.16 17.97 17.45
C ASP A 259 14.16 18.21 16.29
N HIS A 260 14.24 17.29 15.32
CA HIS A 260 15.22 17.35 14.22
C HIS A 260 14.59 17.26 12.84
N LEU A 261 13.98 16.10 12.47
CA LEU A 261 13.55 15.85 11.10
C LEU A 261 12.39 16.75 10.67
N GLY A 262 11.35 16.86 11.48
CA GLY A 262 10.18 17.72 11.18
C GLY A 262 10.58 19.17 10.96
N PRO A 263 11.31 19.82 11.90
CA PRO A 263 11.82 21.18 11.73
C PRO A 263 12.72 21.35 10.51
N ALA A 264 13.63 20.39 10.22
CA ALA A 264 14.50 20.45 9.05
C ALA A 264 13.71 20.42 7.73
N MET A 265 12.69 19.56 7.65
CA MET A 265 11.80 19.48 6.49
C MET A 265 11.00 20.77 6.29
N GLU A 266 10.43 21.35 7.35
CA GLU A 266 9.73 22.64 7.29
C GLU A 266 10.67 23.77 6.83
N GLN A 267 11.87 23.86 7.42
CA GLN A 267 12.85 24.88 7.08
C GLN A 267 13.31 24.79 5.62
N ALA A 268 13.39 23.58 5.08
CA ALA A 268 13.73 23.32 3.68
C ALA A 268 12.57 23.58 2.70
N GLY A 269 11.36 23.88 3.19
CA GLY A 269 10.17 24.07 2.36
C GLY A 269 9.48 22.77 1.97
N PHE A 270 9.76 21.66 2.66
CA PHE A 270 9.22 20.31 2.42
C PHE A 270 8.14 19.90 3.44
N GLY A 271 7.47 20.87 4.07
CA GLY A 271 6.42 20.60 5.05
C GLY A 271 5.18 19.90 4.47
N ASP A 272 5.03 19.84 3.15
CA ASP A 272 3.98 19.10 2.44
C ASP A 272 4.31 17.62 2.22
N LYS A 273 5.59 17.24 2.29
CA LYS A 273 6.06 15.86 2.12
C LYS A 273 5.56 14.98 3.26
N LYS A 274 5.23 13.73 2.93
CA LYS A 274 4.64 12.80 3.92
C LYS A 274 5.75 12.12 4.71
N ILE A 275 5.71 12.25 6.04
CA ILE A 275 6.62 11.52 6.92
C ILE A 275 5.85 10.33 7.50
N VAL A 276 6.36 9.14 7.26
CA VAL A 276 5.81 7.87 7.74
C VAL A 276 6.70 7.34 8.85
N VAL A 277 6.09 7.03 9.99
CA VAL A 277 6.80 6.51 11.16
C VAL A 277 6.74 4.99 11.21
N TRP A 278 7.56 4.34 12.04
CA TRP A 278 7.63 2.90 12.29
C TRP A 278 8.28 2.12 11.15
N ASP A 279 7.57 1.88 10.05
CA ASP A 279 8.11 1.15 8.90
C ASP A 279 8.67 -0.25 9.28
N HIS A 280 7.88 -1.02 10.10
CA HIS A 280 8.25 -2.34 10.60
C HIS A 280 6.97 -3.18 10.84
N ASN A 281 7.07 -4.36 11.50
CA ASN A 281 6.00 -5.34 11.62
C ASN A 281 4.76 -4.87 12.40
N ARG A 282 3.61 -5.54 12.15
CA ARG A 282 2.32 -5.25 12.80
C ARG A 282 2.32 -5.48 14.31
N ASP A 283 3.25 -6.28 14.85
CA ASP A 283 3.28 -6.71 16.26
C ASP A 283 3.37 -5.55 17.26
N LEU A 284 4.27 -4.60 17.03
CA LEU A 284 4.51 -3.46 17.93
C LEU A 284 3.92 -2.13 17.42
N ILE A 285 3.14 -2.14 16.34
CA ILE A 285 2.61 -0.93 15.69
C ILE A 285 1.80 -0.05 16.66
N ASN A 286 1.01 -0.67 17.57
CA ASN A 286 0.21 0.10 18.54
C ASN A 286 1.09 0.86 19.54
N ASN A 287 2.15 0.22 20.05
CA ASN A 287 3.07 0.89 20.95
C ASN A 287 3.75 2.10 20.27
N ARG A 288 4.17 1.91 19.02
CA ARG A 288 4.82 2.96 18.24
C ARG A 288 3.85 4.11 17.94
N ALA A 289 2.64 3.78 17.49
CA ALA A 289 1.58 4.76 17.23
C ALA A 289 1.26 5.59 18.48
N ASN A 290 1.01 4.94 19.62
CA ASN A 290 0.69 5.64 20.87
C ASN A 290 1.83 6.58 21.28
N THR A 291 3.09 6.13 21.24
CA THR A 291 4.22 6.96 21.67
C THR A 291 4.40 8.21 20.81
N ILE A 292 4.17 8.10 19.49
CA ILE A 292 4.42 9.20 18.56
C ILE A 292 3.19 10.09 18.40
N PHE A 293 1.99 9.49 18.26
CA PHE A 293 0.79 10.27 17.94
C PHE A 293 0.14 10.92 19.15
N ASP A 294 0.38 10.41 20.39
CA ASP A 294 -0.05 11.08 21.62
C ASP A 294 0.79 12.31 21.96
N ASP A 295 1.98 12.48 21.36
CA ASP A 295 2.77 13.70 21.46
C ASP A 295 2.37 14.66 20.31
N PRO A 296 1.63 15.77 20.59
CA PRO A 296 1.13 16.65 19.55
C PRO A 296 2.23 17.35 18.75
N ASP A 297 3.41 17.57 19.37
CA ASP A 297 4.54 18.22 18.71
C ASP A 297 5.27 17.28 17.73
N ALA A 298 5.22 15.96 17.96
CA ALA A 298 5.67 14.95 17.01
C ALA A 298 4.58 14.62 15.99
N SER A 299 3.35 14.43 16.46
CA SER A 299 2.20 14.00 15.65
C SER A 299 1.91 14.94 14.48
N LYS A 300 2.11 16.25 14.63
CA LYS A 300 1.88 17.22 13.57
C LYS A 300 2.73 16.98 12.32
N TYR A 301 3.91 16.36 12.46
CA TYR A 301 4.80 16.04 11.35
C TYR A 301 4.51 14.67 10.72
N ALA A 302 3.92 13.75 11.48
CA ALA A 302 3.65 12.40 11.00
C ALA A 302 2.35 12.36 10.17
N TRP A 303 2.45 12.02 8.88
CA TRP A 303 1.31 11.76 8.03
C TRP A 303 0.61 10.45 8.39
N GLY A 304 1.38 9.44 8.75
CA GLY A 304 0.89 8.11 9.03
C GLY A 304 1.96 7.16 9.54
N ILE A 305 1.61 5.89 9.61
CA ILE A 305 2.47 4.82 10.10
C ILE A 305 2.62 3.73 9.04
N GLY A 306 3.85 3.35 8.74
CA GLY A 306 4.21 2.28 7.84
C GLY A 306 4.27 0.94 8.54
N PHE A 307 4.00 -0.15 7.82
CA PHE A 307 4.13 -1.47 8.40
C PHE A 307 4.50 -2.55 7.38
N HIS A 308 5.12 -3.62 7.88
CA HIS A 308 5.55 -4.84 7.20
C HIS A 308 4.77 -6.05 7.71
N TRP A 309 5.06 -7.25 7.20
CA TRP A 309 4.36 -8.50 7.54
C TRP A 309 5.25 -9.61 8.11
N TYR A 310 6.46 -9.25 8.57
CA TYR A 310 7.44 -10.25 8.99
C TYR A 310 7.30 -10.68 10.45
N GLU A 311 6.26 -10.26 11.18
CA GLU A 311 6.00 -10.70 12.55
C GLU A 311 5.86 -12.22 12.69
N THR A 312 5.57 -12.93 11.60
CA THR A 312 5.47 -14.39 11.57
C THR A 312 6.81 -15.12 11.65
N TRP A 313 7.94 -14.41 11.51
CA TRP A 313 9.28 -14.99 11.62
C TRP A 313 9.53 -15.75 12.92
N ALA A 314 8.98 -15.27 14.02
CA ALA A 314 9.06 -15.91 15.34
C ALA A 314 8.03 -17.03 15.54
N GLY A 315 7.31 -17.44 14.49
CA GLY A 315 6.27 -18.47 14.55
C GLY A 315 4.92 -17.97 15.06
N GLY A 316 4.70 -16.64 15.05
CA GLY A 316 3.40 -16.04 15.39
C GLY A 316 2.45 -15.97 14.18
N GLU A 317 1.17 -15.70 14.46
CA GLU A 317 0.16 -15.43 13.45
C GLU A 317 0.19 -13.96 13.00
N PRO A 318 -0.27 -13.63 11.77
CA PRO A 318 -0.40 -12.25 11.33
C PRO A 318 -1.30 -11.44 12.25
N MET A 319 -0.82 -10.30 12.74
CA MET A 319 -1.52 -9.48 13.74
C MET A 319 -2.35 -8.37 13.10
N PHE A 320 -3.22 -8.72 12.15
CA PHE A 320 -4.04 -7.78 11.39
C PHE A 320 -4.88 -6.84 12.27
N ASP A 321 -5.41 -7.33 13.40
CA ASP A 321 -6.28 -6.52 14.28
C ASP A 321 -5.55 -5.35 14.93
N ASN A 322 -4.22 -5.38 14.98
CA ASN A 322 -3.44 -4.24 15.46
C ASN A 322 -3.59 -3.01 14.55
N LEU A 323 -3.80 -3.19 13.24
CA LEU A 323 -4.07 -2.11 12.31
C LEU A 323 -5.41 -1.43 12.61
N ALA A 324 -6.46 -2.23 12.85
CA ALA A 324 -7.77 -1.70 13.21
C ALA A 324 -7.71 -0.85 14.49
N LYS A 325 -6.96 -1.31 15.51
CA LYS A 325 -6.76 -0.56 16.77
C LYS A 325 -6.07 0.78 16.54
N VAL A 326 -5.02 0.82 15.70
CA VAL A 326 -4.36 2.08 15.33
C VAL A 326 -5.31 3.01 14.60
N LYS A 327 -6.06 2.49 13.62
CA LYS A 327 -7.02 3.32 12.85
C LYS A 327 -8.18 3.84 13.71
N GLU A 328 -8.63 3.06 14.69
CA GLU A 328 -9.65 3.48 15.65
C GLU A 328 -9.12 4.56 16.60
N ALA A 329 -7.90 4.40 17.12
CA ALA A 329 -7.30 5.35 18.05
C ALA A 329 -6.87 6.67 17.37
N TYR A 330 -6.41 6.59 16.12
CA TYR A 330 -5.87 7.73 15.36
C TYR A 330 -6.51 7.80 13.96
N PRO A 331 -7.79 8.16 13.86
CA PRO A 331 -8.55 8.11 12.60
C PRO A 331 -7.98 9.01 11.50
N ASP A 332 -7.30 10.09 11.87
CA ASP A 332 -6.70 11.05 10.94
C ASP A 332 -5.34 10.55 10.37
N LYS A 333 -4.71 9.57 11.03
CA LYS A 333 -3.44 9.00 10.59
C LYS A 333 -3.67 7.89 9.57
N GLN A 334 -2.78 7.82 8.59
CA GLN A 334 -2.87 6.82 7.54
C GLN A 334 -2.05 5.58 7.88
N LEU A 335 -2.55 4.43 7.44
CA LEU A 335 -1.84 3.15 7.49
C LEU A 335 -1.32 2.83 6.09
N LEU A 336 -0.01 2.63 5.95
CA LEU A 336 0.64 2.27 4.70
C LEU A 336 1.42 0.97 4.85
N PHE A 337 1.09 -0.04 4.06
CA PHE A 337 1.96 -1.21 3.95
C PHE A 337 3.18 -0.82 3.12
N THR A 338 4.36 -0.83 3.73
CA THR A 338 5.57 -0.27 3.14
C THR A 338 6.53 -1.30 2.60
N GLU A 339 6.42 -2.57 3.03
CA GLU A 339 7.27 -3.65 2.53
C GLU A 339 6.68 -5.03 2.80
N GLY A 340 6.83 -5.93 1.82
CA GLY A 340 6.63 -7.36 1.99
C GLY A 340 7.20 -8.16 0.83
N CYS A 341 7.84 -9.28 1.13
CA CYS A 341 8.25 -10.27 0.14
C CYS A 341 8.14 -11.69 0.71
N ASN A 342 8.22 -12.68 -0.16
CA ASN A 342 8.45 -14.05 0.28
C ASN A 342 9.95 -14.28 0.38
N GLU A 343 10.38 -14.69 1.56
CA GLU A 343 11.77 -14.88 1.96
C GLU A 343 12.30 -16.24 1.47
N ARG A 344 13.62 -16.45 1.53
CA ARG A 344 14.29 -17.72 1.23
C ARG A 344 14.02 -18.20 -0.19
N PHE A 345 14.49 -17.41 -1.14
CA PHE A 345 14.37 -17.72 -2.56
C PHE A 345 14.83 -19.14 -2.88
N ASP A 346 14.08 -19.82 -3.74
CA ASP A 346 14.31 -21.14 -4.25
C ASP A 346 13.83 -21.17 -5.72
N ALA A 347 14.75 -21.34 -6.66
CA ALA A 347 14.43 -21.29 -8.09
C ALA A 347 13.46 -22.41 -8.55
N ASP A 348 13.38 -23.51 -7.82
CA ASP A 348 12.42 -24.58 -8.11
C ASP A 348 10.98 -24.20 -7.68
N LYS A 349 10.80 -23.05 -6.98
CA LYS A 349 9.55 -22.60 -6.41
C LYS A 349 8.98 -21.32 -7.04
N TYR A 350 9.38 -20.95 -8.25
CA TYR A 350 8.78 -19.81 -8.94
C TYR A 350 7.24 -19.87 -9.01
N GLN A 351 6.70 -21.07 -9.17
CA GLN A 351 5.26 -21.31 -9.27
C GLN A 351 4.62 -21.81 -7.95
N PHE A 352 5.29 -21.61 -6.80
CA PHE A 352 4.78 -22.02 -5.51
C PHE A 352 3.59 -21.14 -5.10
N TRP A 353 2.38 -21.70 -5.22
CA TRP A 353 1.11 -20.99 -5.11
C TRP A 353 0.87 -20.32 -3.76
N PRO A 354 1.22 -20.93 -2.61
CA PRO A 354 1.07 -20.29 -1.30
C PRO A 354 1.75 -18.92 -1.16
N ASN A 355 2.80 -18.65 -1.97
CA ASN A 355 3.44 -17.33 -2.02
C ASN A 355 2.46 -16.25 -2.47
N ALA A 356 1.69 -16.50 -3.51
CA ALA A 356 0.68 -15.56 -4.01
C ALA A 356 -0.52 -15.43 -3.05
N GLU A 357 -0.95 -16.54 -2.46
CA GLU A 357 -2.05 -16.54 -1.47
C GLU A 357 -1.70 -15.69 -0.25
N ARG A 358 -0.44 -15.70 0.22
CA ARG A 358 0.02 -14.83 1.31
C ARG A 358 -0.22 -13.36 1.00
N TYR A 359 0.06 -12.94 -0.24
CA TYR A 359 -0.17 -11.57 -0.70
C TYR A 359 -1.65 -11.19 -0.66
N ALA A 360 -2.51 -11.94 -1.34
CA ALA A 360 -3.93 -11.60 -1.40
C ALA A 360 -4.59 -11.64 -0.02
N ARG A 361 -4.24 -12.62 0.83
CA ARG A 361 -4.73 -12.69 2.22
C ARG A 361 -4.34 -11.44 3.00
N SER A 362 -3.05 -11.02 2.90
CA SER A 362 -2.57 -9.82 3.59
C SER A 362 -3.27 -8.57 3.05
N MET A 363 -3.31 -8.38 1.73
CA MET A 363 -3.93 -7.21 1.10
C MET A 363 -5.41 -7.06 1.49
N ILE A 364 -6.20 -8.15 1.43
CA ILE A 364 -7.62 -8.11 1.82
C ILE A 364 -7.77 -7.72 3.29
N ASN A 365 -6.98 -8.33 4.18
CA ASN A 365 -7.06 -8.05 5.61
C ASN A 365 -6.58 -6.64 5.96
N ASP A 366 -5.49 -6.18 5.36
CA ASP A 366 -4.93 -4.85 5.57
C ASP A 366 -5.91 -3.76 5.09
N PHE A 367 -6.44 -3.89 3.87
CA PHE A 367 -7.42 -2.93 3.34
C PHE A 367 -8.70 -2.89 4.17
N ASN A 368 -9.20 -4.04 4.61
CA ASN A 368 -10.39 -4.09 5.46
C ASN A 368 -10.18 -3.45 6.84
N ARG A 369 -8.93 -3.17 7.23
CA ARG A 369 -8.56 -2.52 8.51
C ARG A 369 -8.01 -1.10 8.35
N GLY A 370 -8.22 -0.47 7.19
CA GLY A 370 -7.95 0.95 7.02
C GLY A 370 -6.64 1.30 6.29
N THR A 371 -5.90 0.31 5.79
CA THR A 371 -4.69 0.54 4.99
C THR A 371 -5.05 1.28 3.71
N VAL A 372 -4.33 2.37 3.42
CA VAL A 372 -4.60 3.21 2.25
C VAL A 372 -3.80 2.83 1.02
N GLY A 373 -2.63 2.23 1.18
CA GLY A 373 -1.75 1.84 0.08
C GLY A 373 -0.91 0.62 0.45
N TRP A 374 -0.35 -0.04 -0.56
CA TRP A 374 0.38 -1.28 -0.38
C TRP A 374 1.60 -1.33 -1.29
N THR A 375 2.79 -1.56 -0.73
CA THR A 375 4.05 -1.57 -1.49
C THR A 375 4.77 -2.89 -1.30
N ASP A 376 4.94 -3.62 -2.39
CA ASP A 376 5.77 -4.80 -2.46
C ASP A 376 7.26 -4.46 -2.23
N TRP A 377 8.07 -5.45 -1.87
CA TRP A 377 9.52 -5.26 -1.85
C TRP A 377 10.06 -5.18 -3.29
N ASN A 378 11.14 -5.84 -3.63
CA ASN A 378 11.74 -5.72 -4.95
C ASN A 378 10.78 -6.08 -6.09
N ILE A 379 10.58 -5.16 -7.06
CA ILE A 379 9.76 -5.45 -8.25
C ILE A 379 10.45 -6.41 -9.22
N LEU A 380 11.77 -6.52 -9.15
CA LEU A 380 12.57 -7.37 -10.04
C LEU A 380 13.80 -7.88 -9.30
N LEU A 381 14.04 -9.18 -9.38
CA LEU A 381 15.27 -9.82 -8.90
C LEU A 381 15.80 -10.78 -9.98
N ASP A 382 17.07 -11.15 -9.86
CA ASP A 382 17.70 -12.11 -10.80
C ASP A 382 17.25 -13.56 -10.54
N GLU A 383 17.84 -14.48 -11.29
CA GLU A 383 17.60 -15.92 -11.19
C GLU A 383 18.10 -16.56 -9.89
N ASN A 384 18.76 -15.80 -9.02
CA ASN A 384 19.23 -16.21 -7.70
C ASN A 384 18.42 -15.55 -6.56
N GLY A 385 17.45 -14.70 -6.89
CA GLY A 385 16.68 -13.92 -5.90
C GLY A 385 17.45 -12.71 -5.35
N GLY A 386 18.40 -12.18 -6.13
CA GLY A 386 19.26 -11.03 -5.83
C GLY A 386 19.39 -10.07 -7.02
N PRO A 387 20.51 -9.32 -7.08
CA PRO A 387 21.68 -9.31 -6.20
C PRO A 387 21.40 -8.84 -4.78
N ASN A 388 22.21 -9.31 -3.83
CA ASN A 388 22.12 -8.94 -2.42
C ASN A 388 23.49 -9.17 -1.77
N HIS A 389 24.11 -8.13 -1.20
CA HIS A 389 25.50 -8.18 -0.73
C HIS A 389 25.71 -8.98 0.58
N VAL A 390 24.62 -9.36 1.25
CA VAL A 390 24.67 -10.18 2.47
C VAL A 390 24.02 -11.56 2.32
N GLY A 391 23.60 -11.92 1.09
CA GLY A 391 23.00 -13.21 0.80
C GLY A 391 21.60 -13.41 1.40
N ASN A 392 20.81 -12.35 1.51
CA ASN A 392 19.42 -12.39 1.93
C ASN A 392 18.48 -12.46 0.73
N PHE A 393 18.50 -13.60 0.02
CA PHE A 393 17.76 -13.77 -1.24
C PHE A 393 16.26 -13.95 -1.01
N CYS A 394 15.45 -13.28 -1.85
CA CYS A 394 13.99 -13.27 -1.77
C CYS A 394 13.35 -13.53 -3.13
N PHE A 395 12.03 -13.77 -3.10
CA PHE A 395 11.21 -13.76 -4.32
C PHE A 395 10.80 -12.32 -4.66
N ALA A 396 10.62 -12.10 -5.97
CA ALA A 396 9.94 -10.93 -6.51
C ALA A 396 8.72 -11.40 -7.33
N PRO A 397 7.73 -10.54 -7.61
CA PRO A 397 6.63 -10.90 -8.51
C PRO A 397 7.10 -11.26 -9.93
N ILE A 398 8.17 -10.60 -10.41
CA ILE A 398 8.83 -10.92 -11.66
C ILE A 398 10.33 -11.10 -11.40
N HIS A 399 10.90 -12.18 -11.95
CA HIS A 399 12.35 -12.38 -11.98
C HIS A 399 12.90 -12.22 -13.40
N GLY A 400 14.12 -11.68 -13.53
CA GLY A 400 14.85 -11.58 -14.79
C GLY A 400 16.02 -12.55 -14.81
N ASP A 401 15.97 -13.59 -15.62
CA ASP A 401 17.14 -14.46 -15.80
C ASP A 401 18.20 -13.71 -16.62
N THR A 402 19.23 -13.22 -15.95
CA THR A 402 20.30 -12.41 -16.59
C THR A 402 21.18 -13.22 -17.56
N ARG A 403 21.10 -14.56 -17.54
CA ARG A 403 21.83 -15.46 -18.43
C ARG A 403 21.12 -15.66 -19.76
N THR A 404 19.78 -15.71 -19.73
CA THR A 404 18.93 -15.92 -20.90
C THR A 404 18.27 -14.66 -21.42
N GLY A 405 18.14 -13.65 -20.55
CA GLY A 405 17.41 -12.42 -20.81
C GLY A 405 15.90 -12.56 -20.68
N GLU A 406 15.37 -13.67 -20.18
CA GLU A 406 13.94 -13.92 -20.09
C GLU A 406 13.34 -13.42 -18.76
N LEU A 407 12.06 -13.04 -18.79
CA LEU A 407 11.27 -12.69 -17.59
C LEU A 407 10.48 -13.91 -17.12
N VAL A 408 10.50 -14.15 -15.81
CA VAL A 408 9.73 -15.20 -15.14
C VAL A 408 8.65 -14.55 -14.27
N TYR A 409 7.41 -14.68 -14.68
CA TYR A 409 6.25 -14.21 -13.93
C TYR A 409 5.85 -15.25 -12.89
N THR A 410 5.83 -14.86 -11.61
CA THR A 410 5.33 -15.72 -10.53
C THR A 410 3.82 -15.53 -10.34
N PRO A 411 3.12 -16.45 -9.67
CA PRO A 411 1.70 -16.28 -9.34
C PRO A 411 1.42 -14.99 -8.56
N THR A 412 2.39 -14.50 -7.78
CA THR A 412 2.30 -13.26 -7.00
C THR A 412 1.99 -12.05 -7.86
N TYR A 413 2.63 -11.92 -9.05
CA TYR A 413 2.36 -10.84 -9.99
C TYR A 413 0.87 -10.74 -10.35
N PHE A 414 0.26 -11.87 -10.68
CA PHE A 414 -1.15 -11.92 -11.07
C PHE A 414 -2.08 -11.64 -9.88
N TYR A 415 -1.72 -12.12 -8.69
CA TYR A 415 -2.50 -11.88 -7.47
C TYR A 415 -2.50 -10.41 -7.08
N ILE A 416 -1.36 -9.71 -7.14
CA ILE A 416 -1.29 -8.26 -6.94
C ILE A 416 -2.11 -7.53 -8.01
N GLY A 417 -2.05 -8.00 -9.26
CA GLY A 417 -2.80 -7.45 -10.38
C GLY A 417 -4.32 -7.41 -10.17
N HIS A 418 -4.89 -8.35 -9.43
CA HIS A 418 -6.32 -8.34 -9.05
C HIS A 418 -6.72 -7.12 -8.22
N PHE A 419 -5.79 -6.49 -7.54
CA PHE A 419 -6.03 -5.26 -6.79
C PHE A 419 -5.60 -4.04 -7.61
N SER A 420 -4.34 -3.97 -8.03
CA SER A 420 -3.76 -2.76 -8.60
C SER A 420 -4.37 -2.33 -9.94
N LYS A 421 -4.77 -3.30 -10.78
CA LYS A 421 -5.40 -3.01 -12.07
C LYS A 421 -6.80 -2.43 -11.93
N PHE A 422 -7.57 -2.92 -10.97
CA PHE A 422 -9.01 -2.64 -10.88
C PHE A 422 -9.39 -1.66 -9.77
N ILE A 423 -8.54 -1.47 -8.76
CA ILE A 423 -8.73 -0.51 -7.68
C ILE A 423 -7.74 0.65 -7.91
N ARG A 424 -8.26 1.85 -8.15
CA ARG A 424 -7.42 2.97 -8.58
C ARG A 424 -7.27 4.01 -7.47
N PRO A 425 -6.19 4.82 -7.47
CA PRO A 425 -6.05 5.95 -6.56
C PRO A 425 -7.33 6.79 -6.52
N GLY A 426 -7.74 7.24 -5.33
CA GLY A 426 -9.00 7.94 -5.13
C GLY A 426 -10.20 7.03 -4.83
N ALA A 427 -10.11 5.71 -5.08
CA ALA A 427 -11.18 4.79 -4.76
C ALA A 427 -11.51 4.76 -3.27
N LEU A 428 -12.78 4.66 -2.93
CA LEU A 428 -13.25 4.52 -1.55
C LEU A 428 -13.49 3.05 -1.22
N ARG A 429 -12.90 2.53 -0.14
CA ARG A 429 -13.28 1.21 0.36
C ARG A 429 -14.73 1.26 0.85
N VAL A 430 -15.51 0.26 0.49
CA VAL A 430 -16.90 0.11 0.94
C VAL A 430 -17.07 -1.13 1.82
N SER A 431 -18.14 -1.16 2.61
CA SER A 431 -18.43 -2.29 3.50
C SER A 431 -18.64 -3.58 2.71
N THR A 432 -17.90 -4.61 3.09
CA THR A 432 -17.97 -5.93 2.46
C THR A 432 -17.87 -7.01 3.54
N ALA A 433 -18.76 -8.00 3.48
CA ALA A 433 -18.77 -9.10 4.43
C ALA A 433 -19.11 -10.43 3.75
N ALA A 434 -18.31 -11.47 4.00
CA ALA A 434 -18.61 -12.83 3.58
C ALA A 434 -19.36 -13.59 4.68
N SER A 435 -20.34 -14.42 4.30
CA SER A 435 -21.09 -15.27 5.24
C SER A 435 -20.28 -16.48 5.76
N ARG A 436 -19.11 -16.73 5.18
CA ARG A 436 -18.21 -17.84 5.54
C ARG A 436 -16.76 -17.39 5.54
N SER A 437 -15.99 -17.80 6.54
CA SER A 437 -14.60 -17.38 6.74
C SER A 437 -13.60 -17.95 5.73
N HIS A 438 -13.96 -18.96 4.95
CA HIS A 438 -13.09 -19.51 3.90
C HIS A 438 -13.10 -18.69 2.61
N LEU A 439 -14.03 -17.74 2.47
CA LEU A 439 -13.97 -16.68 1.45
C LEU A 439 -13.53 -15.37 2.10
N LEU A 440 -12.42 -14.82 1.64
CA LEU A 440 -12.01 -13.48 1.98
C LEU A 440 -12.45 -12.51 0.89
N SER A 441 -12.86 -11.30 1.27
CA SER A 441 -13.28 -10.30 0.28
C SER A 441 -13.04 -8.88 0.73
N THR A 442 -12.83 -7.98 -0.23
CA THR A 442 -12.78 -6.53 -0.06
C THR A 442 -13.38 -5.86 -1.28
N THR A 443 -13.98 -4.70 -1.11
CA THR A 443 -14.60 -3.95 -2.21
C THR A 443 -14.23 -2.48 -2.14
N PHE A 444 -13.96 -1.92 -3.31
CA PHE A 444 -13.70 -0.50 -3.50
C PHE A 444 -14.63 0.07 -4.57
N ARG A 445 -15.03 1.33 -4.38
CA ARG A 445 -15.73 2.12 -5.39
C ARG A 445 -14.75 3.13 -5.99
N ASN A 446 -14.42 2.98 -7.25
CA ASN A 446 -13.58 3.90 -8.00
C ASN A 446 -14.28 5.25 -8.25
N GLU A 447 -13.52 6.27 -8.60
CA GLU A 447 -14.04 7.61 -8.89
C GLU A 447 -14.98 7.64 -10.10
N ASP A 448 -14.82 6.70 -11.07
CA ASP A 448 -15.75 6.52 -12.20
C ASP A 448 -17.08 5.84 -11.79
N GLY A 449 -17.26 5.56 -10.50
CA GLY A 449 -18.43 4.93 -9.93
C GLY A 449 -18.45 3.41 -10.04
N LYS A 450 -17.50 2.78 -10.71
CA LYS A 450 -17.41 1.31 -10.77
C LYS A 450 -16.96 0.72 -9.45
N MET A 451 -17.53 -0.42 -9.12
CA MET A 451 -17.08 -1.26 -8.02
C MET A 451 -16.03 -2.27 -8.48
N ALA A 452 -15.05 -2.52 -7.66
CA ALA A 452 -14.12 -3.63 -7.79
C ALA A 452 -14.18 -4.47 -6.49
N THR A 453 -14.76 -5.66 -6.58
CA THR A 453 -14.83 -6.62 -5.47
C THR A 453 -13.83 -7.74 -5.70
N VAL A 454 -12.84 -7.86 -4.82
CA VAL A 454 -11.85 -8.94 -4.85
C VAL A 454 -12.30 -10.04 -3.88
N VAL A 455 -12.34 -11.28 -4.37
CA VAL A 455 -12.77 -12.46 -3.62
C VAL A 455 -11.68 -13.52 -3.70
N MET A 456 -11.27 -14.07 -2.56
CA MET A 456 -10.26 -15.12 -2.45
C MET A 456 -10.85 -16.40 -1.87
N ASN A 457 -10.62 -17.51 -2.55
CA ASN A 457 -10.87 -18.87 -2.04
C ASN A 457 -9.52 -19.55 -1.74
N GLN A 458 -9.27 -19.85 -0.46
CA GLN A 458 -8.07 -20.56 0.01
C GLN A 458 -8.30 -22.04 0.28
N SER A 459 -9.49 -22.56 -0.02
CA SER A 459 -9.84 -23.96 0.24
C SER A 459 -9.51 -24.86 -0.97
N ASP A 460 -9.41 -26.16 -0.70
CA ASP A 460 -9.20 -27.21 -1.72
C ASP A 460 -10.48 -27.55 -2.51
N GLN A 461 -11.52 -26.74 -2.42
CA GLN A 461 -12.81 -26.98 -3.07
C GLN A 461 -13.26 -25.74 -3.86
N ASP A 462 -13.88 -25.98 -5.01
CA ASP A 462 -14.64 -24.95 -5.71
C ASP A 462 -15.82 -24.49 -4.85
N ILE A 463 -16.05 -23.18 -4.76
CA ILE A 463 -17.13 -22.63 -3.95
C ILE A 463 -18.12 -21.90 -4.83
N ALA A 464 -19.37 -22.38 -4.84
CA ALA A 464 -20.49 -21.62 -5.35
C ALA A 464 -20.90 -20.56 -4.31
N TYR A 465 -21.07 -19.31 -4.75
CA TYR A 465 -21.45 -18.21 -3.87
C TYR A 465 -22.31 -17.18 -4.59
N ARG A 466 -22.97 -16.32 -3.82
CA ARG A 466 -23.69 -15.16 -4.36
C ARG A 466 -23.07 -13.86 -3.92
N LEU A 467 -22.92 -12.90 -4.82
CA LEU A 467 -22.58 -11.53 -4.50
C LEU A 467 -23.87 -10.71 -4.43
N TYR A 468 -24.17 -10.16 -3.26
CA TYR A 468 -25.28 -9.27 -3.00
C TYR A 468 -24.81 -7.82 -2.95
N VAL A 469 -25.48 -6.96 -3.68
CA VAL A 469 -25.38 -5.50 -3.57
C VAL A 469 -26.78 -4.97 -3.36
N GLU A 470 -27.09 -4.53 -2.16
CA GLU A 470 -28.45 -4.16 -1.74
C GLU A 470 -29.44 -5.33 -1.92
N SER A 471 -30.47 -5.15 -2.76
CA SER A 471 -31.50 -6.18 -3.09
C SER A 471 -31.21 -6.95 -4.37
N GLU A 472 -30.07 -6.73 -4.99
CA GLU A 472 -29.67 -7.39 -6.24
C GLU A 472 -28.57 -8.42 -5.99
N ALA A 473 -28.57 -9.53 -6.72
CA ALA A 473 -27.50 -10.53 -6.60
C ALA A 473 -27.13 -11.15 -7.94
N ILE A 474 -25.94 -11.76 -7.95
CA ILE A 474 -25.45 -12.65 -9.01
C ILE A 474 -24.96 -13.96 -8.41
N GLU A 475 -25.14 -15.06 -9.17
CA GLU A 475 -24.59 -16.38 -8.82
C GLU A 475 -23.23 -16.59 -9.47
N LEU A 476 -22.27 -17.02 -8.69
CA LEU A 476 -20.87 -17.16 -9.04
C LEU A 476 -20.30 -18.49 -8.56
N SER A 477 -19.17 -18.87 -9.14
CA SER A 477 -18.33 -19.95 -8.61
C SER A 477 -16.88 -19.48 -8.66
N ILE A 478 -16.13 -19.76 -7.61
CA ILE A 478 -14.70 -19.50 -7.56
C ILE A 478 -13.97 -20.84 -7.37
N PRO A 479 -12.99 -21.16 -8.24
CA PRO A 479 -12.20 -22.39 -8.10
C PRO A 479 -11.47 -22.48 -6.76
N ALA A 480 -11.06 -23.70 -6.38
CA ALA A 480 -10.09 -23.92 -5.33
C ALA A 480 -8.83 -23.08 -5.58
N HIS A 481 -8.21 -22.58 -4.52
CA HIS A 481 -6.96 -21.81 -4.58
C HIS A 481 -6.95 -20.72 -5.64
N ALA A 482 -8.00 -19.89 -5.67
CA ALA A 482 -8.20 -18.87 -6.69
C ALA A 482 -8.49 -17.48 -6.11
N LEU A 483 -8.22 -16.48 -6.93
CA LEU A 483 -8.57 -15.09 -6.71
C LEU A 483 -9.45 -14.61 -7.87
N GLN A 484 -10.55 -13.93 -7.55
CA GLN A 484 -11.44 -13.30 -8.53
C GLN A 484 -11.57 -11.81 -8.26
N THR A 485 -11.60 -11.00 -9.33
CA THR A 485 -12.04 -9.61 -9.25
C THR A 485 -13.28 -9.43 -10.09
N LEU A 486 -14.30 -8.85 -9.46
CA LEU A 486 -15.62 -8.57 -10.01
C LEU A 486 -15.74 -7.07 -10.23
N VAL A 487 -15.87 -6.62 -11.48
CA VAL A 487 -15.95 -5.20 -11.84
C VAL A 487 -17.36 -4.89 -12.36
N TYR A 488 -18.07 -3.90 -11.75
CA TYR A 488 -19.47 -3.59 -12.06
C TYR A 488 -19.88 -2.15 -11.79
#